data_cdfdc5f1447c728aa9e2ce7db33c3039
#
_entry.id   cdfdc5f1447c728aa9e2ce7db33c3039
#
_cell.length_a   1.000
_cell.length_b   1.000
_cell.length_c   1.000
_cell.angle_alpha   90.00
_cell.angle_beta   90.00
_cell.angle_gamma   90.00
#
_symmetry.space_group_name_H-M   'P 1'
#
loop_
_entity.id
_entity.type
_entity.pdbx_description
1 polymer ?
#
loop_
_entity_poly.entity_id
_entity_poly.type
_entity_poly.pdbx_seq_one_letter_code
_entity_poly.pdbx_strand_id
1 'polypeptide(L)'
;MPNPWQEVTAHLESPNPADWNFAVIRADAIVDGVLRDMGYSGATMGDRLKQLNRDRLRSLDSVWEAHKLRNRIAHEMDQVLTYQEARRAVMLYGAALRELGYLKE
;
A
#
# COMPACT_ATOMS: atom_id res chain seq x y z
N MET A 1 18.53 -5.76 10.83
CA MET A 1 17.53 -6.17 9.82
C MET A 1 16.66 -4.98 9.45
N PRO A 2 16.58 -4.61 8.19
CA PRO A 2 15.62 -3.60 7.79
C PRO A 2 14.19 -4.11 8.02
N ASN A 3 13.30 -3.23 8.44
CA ASN A 3 11.89 -3.60 8.54
C ASN A 3 11.29 -3.67 7.13
N PRO A 4 10.11 -4.30 6.97
CA PRO A 4 9.50 -4.45 5.64
C PRO A 4 9.26 -3.12 4.93
N TRP A 5 8.98 -2.05 5.67
CA TRP A 5 8.74 -0.74 5.06
C TRP A 5 10.03 -0.16 4.46
N GLN A 6 11.19 -0.42 5.08
CA GLN A 6 12.46 0.00 4.52
C GLN A 6 12.75 -0.68 3.19
N GLU A 7 12.32 -1.92 3.02
CA GLU A 7 12.41 -2.61 1.73
C GLU A 7 11.56 -1.91 0.66
N VAL A 8 10.35 -1.47 1.04
CA VAL A 8 9.47 -0.72 0.13
C VAL A 8 10.15 0.55 -0.36
N THR A 9 10.68 1.35 0.57
CA THR A 9 11.33 2.61 0.19
C THR A 9 12.60 2.38 -0.62
N ALA A 10 13.35 1.33 -0.33
CA ALA A 10 14.54 0.99 -1.09
C ALA A 10 14.20 0.62 -2.53
N HIS A 11 13.14 -0.16 -2.75
CA HIS A 11 12.69 -0.49 -4.10
C HIS A 11 12.21 0.74 -4.86
N LEU A 12 11.56 1.66 -4.16
CA LEU A 12 11.08 2.90 -4.78
C LEU A 12 12.25 3.78 -5.26
N GLU A 13 13.39 3.72 -4.59
CA GLU A 13 14.57 4.50 -4.95
C GLU A 13 15.38 3.87 -6.09
N SER A 14 15.04 2.66 -6.51
CA SER A 14 15.72 1.98 -7.61
C SER A 14 15.48 2.71 -8.93
N PRO A 15 16.43 2.69 -9.86
CA PRO A 15 16.21 3.22 -11.21
C PRO A 15 15.37 2.30 -12.11
N ASN A 16 15.07 1.08 -11.65
CA ASN A 16 14.35 0.09 -12.45
C ASN A 16 12.84 0.18 -12.20
N PRO A 17 12.02 0.48 -13.23
CA PRO A 17 10.57 0.57 -13.05
C PRO A 17 9.90 -0.69 -12.49
N ALA A 18 10.45 -1.87 -12.74
CA ALA A 18 9.93 -3.10 -12.16
C ALA A 18 9.99 -3.07 -10.63
N ASP A 19 11.01 -2.42 -10.07
CA ASP A 19 11.14 -2.27 -8.62
C ASP A 19 10.10 -1.31 -8.05
N TRP A 20 9.66 -0.33 -8.83
CA TRP A 20 8.59 0.58 -8.40
C TRP A 20 7.27 -0.16 -8.24
N ASN A 21 6.93 -1.02 -9.22
CA ASN A 21 5.75 -1.87 -9.12
C ASN A 21 5.84 -2.78 -7.89
N PHE A 22 7.00 -3.36 -7.67
CA PHE A 22 7.23 -4.21 -6.50
C PHE A 22 7.02 -3.44 -5.20
N ALA A 23 7.50 -2.20 -5.14
CA ALA A 23 7.33 -1.35 -3.95
C ALA A 23 5.84 -1.15 -3.63
N VAL A 24 5.01 -0.88 -4.64
CA VAL A 24 3.57 -0.68 -4.46
C VAL A 24 2.90 -1.97 -4.00
N ILE A 25 3.21 -3.09 -4.65
CA ILE A 25 2.65 -4.40 -4.28
C ILE A 25 3.02 -4.75 -2.83
N ARG A 26 4.27 -4.52 -2.46
CA ARG A 26 4.74 -4.82 -1.11
C ARG A 26 4.08 -3.92 -0.08
N ALA A 27 3.94 -2.61 -0.38
CA ALA A 27 3.28 -1.67 0.52
C ALA A 27 1.81 -2.06 0.75
N ASP A 28 1.11 -2.44 -0.30
CA ASP A 28 -0.28 -2.92 -0.21
C ASP A 28 -0.35 -4.15 0.71
N ALA A 29 0.55 -5.10 0.53
CA ALA A 29 0.58 -6.31 1.34
C ALA A 29 0.84 -6.02 2.82
N ILE A 30 1.68 -5.02 3.12
CA ILE A 30 1.94 -4.63 4.51
C ILE A 30 0.68 -4.06 5.16
N VAL A 31 -0.02 -3.16 4.47
CA VAL A 31 -1.28 -2.58 4.98
C VAL A 31 -2.31 -3.69 5.17
N ASP A 32 -2.44 -4.58 4.20
CA ASP A 32 -3.36 -5.71 4.30
C ASP A 32 -3.05 -6.59 5.52
N GLY A 33 -1.77 -6.87 5.77
CA GLY A 33 -1.35 -7.64 6.92
C GLY A 33 -1.70 -6.97 8.24
N VAL A 34 -1.52 -5.64 8.33
CA VAL A 34 -1.89 -4.87 9.53
C VAL A 34 -3.40 -4.93 9.77
N LEU A 35 -4.20 -4.75 8.73
CA LEU A 35 -5.66 -4.82 8.85
C LEU A 35 -6.11 -6.21 9.29
N ARG A 36 -5.48 -7.26 8.75
CA ARG A 36 -5.77 -8.63 9.14
C ARG A 36 -5.44 -8.86 10.61
N ASP A 37 -4.29 -8.38 11.06
CA ASP A 37 -3.86 -8.50 12.45
C ASP A 37 -4.80 -7.74 13.41
N MET A 38 -5.45 -6.68 12.92
CA MET A 38 -6.46 -5.94 13.68
C MET A 38 -7.81 -6.65 13.72
N GLY A 39 -7.96 -7.77 13.03
CA GLY A 39 -9.18 -8.58 13.08
C GLY A 39 -10.16 -8.36 11.92
N TYR A 40 -9.79 -7.57 10.91
CA TYR A 40 -10.66 -7.41 9.74
C TYR A 40 -10.54 -8.64 8.85
N SER A 41 -11.67 -9.32 8.66
CA SER A 41 -11.73 -10.55 7.89
C SER A 41 -12.02 -10.26 6.41
N GLY A 42 -11.75 -11.24 5.56
CA GLY A 42 -12.02 -11.13 4.14
C GLY A 42 -10.98 -11.87 3.32
N ALA A 43 -11.34 -12.18 2.09
CA ALA A 43 -10.44 -12.87 1.17
C ALA A 43 -9.44 -11.92 0.52
N THR A 44 -9.78 -10.64 0.40
CA THR A 44 -8.97 -9.63 -0.28
C THR A 44 -8.81 -8.38 0.56
N MET A 45 -7.83 -7.55 0.19
CA MET A 45 -7.63 -6.22 0.76
C MET A 45 -8.89 -5.36 0.63
N GLY A 46 -9.54 -5.40 -0.54
CA GLY A 46 -10.78 -4.65 -0.77
C GLY A 46 -11.89 -5.05 0.20
N ASP A 47 -12.02 -6.37 0.48
CA ASP A 47 -13.00 -6.85 1.44
C ASP A 47 -12.74 -6.29 2.84
N ARG A 48 -11.47 -6.20 3.24
CA ARG A 48 -11.13 -5.64 4.54
C ARG A 48 -11.38 -4.15 4.60
N LEU A 49 -11.02 -3.41 3.55
CA LEU A 49 -11.24 -1.97 3.48
C LEU A 49 -12.72 -1.60 3.57
N LYS A 50 -13.59 -2.43 3.00
CA LYS A 50 -15.04 -2.18 3.03
C LYS A 50 -15.63 -2.22 4.45
N GLN A 51 -14.93 -2.82 5.39
CA GLN A 51 -15.37 -2.89 6.78
C GLN A 51 -14.98 -1.65 7.59
N LEU A 52 -14.17 -0.79 7.01
CA LEU A 52 -13.69 0.43 7.65
C LEU A 52 -14.53 1.63 7.24
N ASN A 53 -14.54 2.64 8.09
CA ASN A 53 -15.09 3.95 7.76
C ASN A 53 -14.04 5.01 8.16
N ARG A 54 -14.33 6.28 7.83
CA ARG A 54 -13.38 7.37 8.08
C ARG A 54 -13.17 7.66 9.56
N ASP A 55 -14.10 7.25 10.42
CA ASP A 55 -13.92 7.38 11.87
C ASP A 55 -12.86 6.42 12.39
N ARG A 56 -12.77 5.24 11.78
CA ARG A 56 -11.78 4.22 12.14
C ARG A 56 -10.42 4.47 11.48
N LEU A 57 -10.44 5.00 10.25
CA LEU A 57 -9.23 5.27 9.51
C LEU A 57 -9.45 6.53 8.68
N ARG A 58 -8.87 7.66 9.11
CA ARG A 58 -9.03 8.94 8.42
C ARG A 58 -8.51 8.89 7.01
N SER A 59 -7.43 8.14 6.79
CA SER A 59 -6.80 7.98 5.49
C SER A 59 -7.44 6.91 4.62
N LEU A 60 -8.66 6.47 4.93
CA LEU A 60 -9.33 5.39 4.19
C LEU A 60 -9.42 5.67 2.69
N ASP A 61 -9.83 6.87 2.30
CA ASP A 61 -9.94 7.24 0.87
C ASP A 61 -8.58 7.19 0.19
N SER A 62 -7.53 7.58 0.91
CA SER A 62 -6.16 7.53 0.40
C SER A 62 -5.70 6.10 0.16
N VAL A 63 -6.05 5.19 1.08
CA VAL A 63 -5.72 3.76 0.91
C VAL A 63 -6.45 3.20 -0.30
N TRP A 64 -7.73 3.56 -0.49
CA TRP A 64 -8.47 3.13 -1.69
C TRP A 64 -7.81 3.63 -2.97
N GLU A 65 -7.35 4.88 -3.00
CA GLU A 65 -6.64 5.42 -4.17
C GLU A 65 -5.38 4.60 -4.45
N ALA A 66 -4.58 4.34 -3.43
CA ALA A 66 -3.35 3.54 -3.57
C ALA A 66 -3.67 2.11 -4.04
N HIS A 67 -4.70 1.51 -3.48
CA HIS A 67 -5.12 0.15 -3.83
C HIS A 67 -5.57 0.05 -5.30
N LYS A 68 -6.20 1.09 -5.82
CA LYS A 68 -6.56 1.14 -7.24
C LYS A 68 -5.33 1.16 -8.14
N LEU A 69 -4.27 1.87 -7.75
CA LEU A 69 -3.01 1.86 -8.49
C LEU A 69 -2.38 0.46 -8.47
N ARG A 70 -2.42 -0.20 -7.31
CA ARG A 70 -1.93 -1.57 -7.20
C ARG A 70 -2.73 -2.52 -8.09
N ASN A 71 -4.04 -2.34 -8.19
CA ASN A 71 -4.88 -3.19 -9.03
C ASN A 71 -4.56 -3.01 -10.52
N ARG A 72 -4.15 -1.82 -10.95
CA ARG A 72 -3.69 -1.63 -12.34
C ARG A 72 -2.52 -2.54 -12.67
N ILE A 73 -1.56 -2.67 -11.75
CA ILE A 73 -0.41 -3.56 -11.94
C ILE A 73 -0.89 -5.01 -12.13
N ALA A 74 -1.88 -5.43 -11.34
CA ALA A 74 -2.36 -6.81 -11.34
C ALA A 74 -3.20 -7.16 -12.56
N HIS A 75 -3.94 -6.20 -13.11
CA HIS A 75 -4.94 -6.46 -14.15
C HIS A 75 -4.51 -6.02 -15.55
N GLU A 76 -3.49 -5.19 -15.66
CA GLU A 76 -3.01 -4.68 -16.94
C GLU A 76 -1.55 -5.09 -17.12
N MET A 77 -1.35 -6.21 -17.79
CA MET A 77 -0.03 -6.86 -17.86
C MET A 77 1.06 -5.99 -18.46
N ASP A 78 0.69 -5.06 -19.36
CA ASP A 78 1.65 -4.18 -20.02
C ASP A 78 1.80 -2.83 -19.32
N GLN A 79 1.07 -2.61 -18.22
CA GLN A 79 1.10 -1.34 -17.51
C GLN A 79 2.22 -1.31 -16.49
N VAL A 80 3.10 -0.33 -16.63
CA VAL A 80 4.12 -0.02 -15.64
C VAL A 80 3.75 1.34 -15.06
N LEU A 81 3.70 1.43 -13.74
CA LEU A 81 3.44 2.70 -13.09
C LEU A 81 4.60 3.67 -13.36
N THR A 82 4.28 4.96 -13.52
CA THR A 82 5.31 5.98 -13.50
C THR A 82 5.90 6.06 -12.10
N TYR A 83 7.08 6.65 -12.00
CA TYR A 83 7.68 6.88 -10.69
C TYR A 83 6.75 7.70 -9.78
N GLN A 84 6.12 8.75 -10.31
CA GLN A 84 5.20 9.58 -9.53
C GLN A 84 4.00 8.79 -9.03
N GLU A 85 3.44 7.93 -9.87
CA GLU A 85 2.32 7.08 -9.46
C GLU A 85 2.71 6.11 -8.35
N ALA A 86 3.85 5.45 -8.51
CA ALA A 86 4.36 4.52 -7.50
C ALA A 86 4.66 5.23 -6.19
N ARG A 87 5.35 6.37 -6.28
CA ARG A 87 5.69 7.18 -5.10
C ARG A 87 4.43 7.63 -4.37
N ARG A 88 3.42 8.09 -5.12
CA ARG A 88 2.16 8.51 -4.53
C ARG A 88 1.50 7.35 -3.78
N ALA A 89 1.39 6.18 -4.41
CA ALA A 89 0.80 5.02 -3.76
C ALA A 89 1.54 4.66 -2.46
N VAL A 90 2.86 4.61 -2.51
CA VAL A 90 3.68 4.30 -1.32
C VAL A 90 3.47 5.34 -0.22
N MET A 91 3.41 6.63 -0.59
CA MET A 91 3.17 7.68 0.40
C MET A 91 1.79 7.57 1.05
N LEU A 92 0.77 7.23 0.26
CA LEU A 92 -0.59 7.06 0.78
C LEU A 92 -0.68 5.87 1.74
N TYR A 93 -0.06 4.75 1.38
CA TYR A 93 0.03 3.60 2.28
C TYR A 93 0.82 3.95 3.55
N GLY A 94 1.92 4.68 3.40
CA GLY A 94 2.73 5.10 4.54
C GLY A 94 1.95 5.95 5.53
N ALA A 95 1.13 6.87 5.03
CA ALA A 95 0.29 7.71 5.88
C ALA A 95 -0.71 6.86 6.69
N ALA A 96 -1.32 5.87 6.05
CA ALA A 96 -2.22 4.95 6.74
C ALA A 96 -1.50 4.14 7.80
N LEU A 97 -0.31 3.65 7.50
CA LEU A 97 0.48 2.89 8.47
C LEU A 97 0.91 3.74 9.66
N ARG A 98 1.19 5.03 9.45
CA ARG A 98 1.46 5.95 10.55
C ARG A 98 0.22 6.15 11.41
N GLU A 99 -0.92 6.35 10.79
CA GLU A 99 -2.19 6.52 11.50
C GLU A 99 -2.50 5.27 12.32
N LEU A 100 -2.24 4.08 11.79
CA LEU A 100 -2.47 2.81 12.47
C LEU A 100 -1.41 2.48 13.52
N GLY A 101 -0.37 3.29 13.64
CA GLY A 101 0.70 3.08 14.62
C GLY A 101 1.76 2.09 14.21
N TYR A 102 1.72 1.60 12.96
CA TYR A 102 2.74 0.67 12.46
C TYR A 102 4.06 1.39 12.15
N LEU A 103 3.98 2.60 11.61
CA LEU A 103 5.15 3.45 11.39
C LEU A 103 5.08 4.61 12.37
N LYS A 104 6.24 4.94 12.95
CA LYS A 104 6.31 6.00 13.97
C LYS A 104 6.51 7.40 13.39
N GLU A 105 6.68 7.48 12.11
CA GLU A 105 7.00 8.76 11.50
C GLU A 105 6.06 9.11 10.38
#